data_86a6dfb94fc1a8fd60fc6b9d1e3eb41d
#
_entry.id   86a6dfb94fc1a8fd60fc6b9d1e3eb41d
#
_cell.length_a   1.000
_cell.length_b   1.000
_cell.length_c   1.000
_cell.angle_alpha   90.00
_cell.angle_beta   90.00
_cell.angle_gamma   90.00
#
_symmetry.space_group_name_H-M   'P 1'
#
loop_
_entity.id
_entity.type
_entity.pdbx_description
1 polymer ?
#
loop_
_entity_poly.entity_id
_entity_poly.type
_entity_poly.pdbx_seq_one_letter_code
_entity_poly.pdbx_strand_id
1 'polypeptide(L)'
;YGAALENGSVHFFEHLTMFASGVLFWWPIIGPAPLGSGLSYPQRMLYLLLVVTPKALLGAIITLSNHVLYPFYVDAPDLWGISDSEDQKIAGLLMWIPGNFVFLGALTVLFFKWYEKEEGSLSGPGTGPTGPRGRKGGND
;
A
#
# COMPACT_ATOMS: atom_id res chain seq x y z
N TYR A 1 -15.61 12.69 14.20
CA TYR A 1 -15.87 11.34 14.74
C TYR A 1 -17.05 11.35 15.70
N GLY A 2 -17.10 12.23 16.73
CA GLY A 2 -18.21 12.29 17.68
C GLY A 2 -19.59 12.44 17.03
N ALA A 3 -19.71 13.31 16.01
CA ALA A 3 -20.95 13.50 15.26
C ALA A 3 -21.42 12.24 14.50
N ALA A 4 -20.51 11.36 14.11
CA ALA A 4 -20.83 10.10 13.44
C ALA A 4 -21.41 9.07 14.40
N LEU A 5 -21.10 9.13 15.68
CA LEU A 5 -21.68 8.26 16.70
C LEU A 5 -23.13 8.62 17.02
N GLU A 6 -23.50 9.90 16.85
CA GLU A 6 -24.85 10.41 17.17
C GLU A 6 -25.81 10.40 15.97
N ASN A 7 -25.28 10.38 14.74
CA ASN A 7 -26.10 10.50 13.53
C ASN A 7 -25.77 9.39 12.51
N GLY A 8 -26.71 8.49 12.30
CA GLY A 8 -26.54 7.37 11.36
C GLY A 8 -26.23 7.78 9.91
N SER A 9 -26.70 8.93 9.45
CA SER A 9 -26.38 9.43 8.12
C SER A 9 -24.92 9.88 8.03
N VAL A 10 -24.43 10.57 9.04
CA VAL A 10 -23.00 10.99 9.11
C VAL A 10 -22.11 9.77 9.16
N HIS A 11 -22.45 8.77 9.95
CA HIS A 11 -21.73 7.49 10.04
C HIS A 11 -21.69 6.76 8.69
N PHE A 12 -22.82 6.70 7.98
CA PHE A 12 -22.85 6.11 6.62
C PHE A 12 -21.94 6.84 5.64
N PHE A 13 -21.96 8.18 5.60
CA PHE A 13 -21.09 8.96 4.74
C PHE A 13 -19.61 8.84 5.11
N GLU A 14 -19.29 8.72 6.39
CA GLU A 14 -17.93 8.44 6.87
C GLU A 14 -17.42 7.12 6.30
N HIS A 15 -18.17 6.02 6.46
CA HIS A 15 -17.81 4.72 5.92
C HIS A 15 -17.72 4.71 4.39
N LEU A 16 -18.64 5.38 3.71
CA LEU A 16 -18.62 5.50 2.25
C LEU A 16 -17.36 6.23 1.78
N THR A 17 -16.98 7.30 2.45
CA THR A 17 -15.77 8.07 2.14
C THR A 17 -14.50 7.26 2.40
N MET A 18 -14.44 6.51 3.50
CA MET A 18 -13.34 5.60 3.82
C MET A 18 -13.21 4.51 2.75
N PHE A 19 -14.32 3.89 2.35
CA PHE A 19 -14.33 2.87 1.31
C PHE A 19 -13.89 3.43 -0.04
N ALA A 20 -14.45 4.56 -0.46
CA ALA A 20 -14.11 5.21 -1.72
C ALA A 20 -12.63 5.62 -1.77
N SER A 21 -12.11 6.21 -0.69
CA SER A 21 -10.69 6.56 -0.60
C SER A 21 -9.79 5.31 -0.62
N GLY A 22 -10.21 4.20 -0.01
CA GLY A 22 -9.51 2.93 -0.09
C GLY A 22 -9.44 2.40 -1.53
N VAL A 23 -10.56 2.41 -2.26
CA VAL A 23 -10.60 2.02 -3.67
C VAL A 23 -9.70 2.92 -4.52
N LEU A 24 -9.79 4.22 -4.37
CA LEU A 24 -8.96 5.20 -5.09
C LEU A 24 -7.47 5.03 -4.77
N PHE A 25 -7.14 4.70 -3.53
CA PHE A 25 -5.77 4.42 -3.11
C PHE A 25 -5.19 3.17 -3.78
N TRP A 26 -5.93 2.07 -3.79
CA TRP A 26 -5.47 0.80 -4.36
C TRP A 26 -5.48 0.77 -5.89
N TRP A 27 -6.29 1.64 -6.51
CA TRP A 27 -6.42 1.70 -7.97
C TRP A 27 -5.09 1.85 -8.71
N PRO A 28 -4.21 2.81 -8.39
CA PRO A 28 -2.93 2.95 -9.08
C PRO A 28 -1.98 1.78 -8.85
N ILE A 29 -2.10 1.10 -7.70
CA ILE A 29 -1.23 -0.01 -7.30
C ILE A 29 -1.59 -1.28 -8.09
N ILE A 30 -2.87 -1.63 -8.11
CA ILE A 30 -3.38 -2.83 -8.77
C ILE A 30 -3.36 -2.66 -10.29
N GLY A 31 -3.70 -1.47 -10.78
CA GLY A 31 -3.77 -1.15 -12.20
C GLY A 31 -4.73 -2.06 -12.97
N PRO A 32 -6.03 -2.12 -12.59
CA PRO A 32 -6.98 -3.05 -13.18
C PRO A 32 -7.20 -2.76 -14.67
N ALA A 33 -7.26 -3.82 -15.46
CA ALA A 33 -7.66 -3.71 -16.87
C ALA A 33 -9.14 -3.30 -16.97
N PRO A 34 -9.54 -2.56 -18.02
CA PRO A 34 -8.77 -2.13 -19.20
C PRO A 34 -8.04 -0.79 -19.02
N LEU A 35 -8.34 -0.05 -17.94
CA LEU A 35 -7.86 1.33 -17.77
C LEU A 35 -6.38 1.43 -17.36
N GLY A 36 -5.86 0.39 -16.68
CA GLY A 36 -4.50 0.43 -16.15
C GLY A 36 -4.26 1.60 -15.20
N SER A 37 -3.09 1.69 -14.61
CA SER A 37 -2.73 2.83 -13.75
C SER A 37 -1.90 3.89 -14.48
N GLY A 38 -1.37 3.56 -15.67
CA GLY A 38 -0.38 4.40 -16.36
C GLY A 38 0.97 4.52 -15.64
N LEU A 39 1.06 4.02 -14.41
CA LEU A 39 2.27 4.09 -13.60
C LEU A 39 3.19 2.89 -13.84
N SER A 40 4.49 3.16 -13.97
CA SER A 40 5.52 2.13 -13.96
C SER A 40 5.64 1.46 -12.57
N TYR A 41 6.23 0.26 -12.49
CA TYR A 41 6.42 -0.43 -11.21
C TYR A 41 7.18 0.40 -10.17
N PRO A 42 8.31 1.06 -10.50
CA PRO A 42 9.00 1.93 -9.55
C PRO A 42 8.14 3.10 -9.06
N GLN A 43 7.30 3.68 -9.92
CA GLN A 43 6.39 4.76 -9.53
C GLN A 43 5.31 4.27 -8.56
N ARG A 44 4.78 3.06 -8.75
CA ARG A 44 3.82 2.44 -7.81
C ARG A 44 4.47 2.16 -6.45
N MET A 45 5.73 1.71 -6.45
CA MET A 45 6.49 1.49 -5.22
C MET A 45 6.74 2.80 -4.47
N LEU A 46 7.14 3.86 -5.19
CA LEU A 46 7.31 5.19 -4.59
C LEU A 46 6.01 5.74 -4.03
N TYR A 47 4.90 5.58 -4.77
CA TYR A 47 3.57 5.98 -4.31
C TYR A 47 3.19 5.27 -2.99
N LEU A 48 3.39 3.95 -2.90
CA LEU A 48 3.17 3.18 -1.67
C LEU A 48 3.99 3.73 -0.51
N LEU A 49 5.29 3.95 -0.70
CA LEU A 49 6.18 4.47 0.33
C LEU A 49 5.73 5.85 0.83
N LEU A 50 5.36 6.74 -0.08
CA LEU A 50 4.90 8.09 0.28
C LEU A 50 3.61 8.07 1.09
N VAL A 51 2.67 7.17 0.80
CA VAL A 51 1.39 7.11 1.52
C VAL A 51 1.50 6.32 2.82
N VAL A 52 2.33 5.29 2.87
CA VAL A 52 2.53 4.48 4.10
C VAL A 52 3.23 5.29 5.19
N THR A 53 4.17 6.16 4.83
CA THR A 53 4.98 6.92 5.79
C THR A 53 4.15 7.77 6.77
N PRO A 54 3.21 8.63 6.32
CA PRO A 54 2.37 9.41 7.24
C PRO A 54 1.49 8.54 8.14
N LYS A 55 0.95 7.44 7.60
CA LYS A 55 0.14 6.49 8.37
C LYS A 55 0.97 5.79 9.44
N ALA A 56 2.17 5.33 9.10
CA ALA A 56 3.08 4.69 10.04
C ALA A 56 3.51 5.66 11.15
N LEU A 57 3.80 6.92 10.79
CA LEU A 57 4.13 7.96 11.74
C LEU A 57 2.98 8.25 12.70
N LEU A 58 1.75 8.37 12.19
CA LEU A 58 0.56 8.56 13.01
C LEU A 58 0.36 7.39 13.98
N GLY A 59 0.44 6.14 13.51
CA GLY A 59 0.35 4.95 14.36
C GLY A 59 1.42 4.93 15.45
N ALA A 60 2.65 5.29 15.11
CA ALA A 60 3.74 5.40 16.08
C ALA A 60 3.48 6.49 17.12
N ILE A 61 3.00 7.67 16.72
CA ILE A 61 2.65 8.76 17.63
C ILE A 61 1.58 8.31 18.62
N ILE A 62 0.51 7.67 18.14
CA ILE A 62 -0.58 7.18 19.00
C ILE A 62 -0.07 6.12 19.98
N THR A 63 0.73 5.16 19.49
CA THR A 63 1.27 4.06 20.31
C THR A 63 2.26 4.54 21.37
N LEU A 64 3.12 5.50 21.01
CA LEU A 64 4.17 6.02 21.90
C LEU A 64 3.68 7.17 22.80
N SER A 65 2.48 7.69 22.58
CA SER A 65 1.91 8.75 23.41
C SER A 65 1.66 8.22 24.83
N ASN A 66 2.16 8.96 25.82
CA ASN A 66 1.87 8.72 27.23
C ASN A 66 0.61 9.47 27.73
N HIS A 67 -0.02 10.23 26.84
CA HIS A 67 -1.24 10.98 27.13
C HIS A 67 -2.40 10.40 26.29
N VAL A 68 -3.59 10.33 26.91
CA VAL A 68 -4.80 9.96 26.17
C VAL A 68 -5.12 11.06 25.17
N LEU A 69 -4.98 10.75 23.88
CA LEU A 69 -5.20 11.70 22.78
C LEU A 69 -6.68 11.92 22.47
N TYR A 70 -7.53 10.98 22.90
CA TYR A 70 -8.97 11.02 22.67
C TYR A 70 -9.73 11.08 24.00
N PRO A 71 -9.98 12.27 24.57
CA PRO A 71 -10.65 12.43 25.87
C PRO A 71 -12.05 11.83 25.93
N PHE A 72 -12.69 11.62 24.77
CA PHE A 72 -14.03 11.01 24.68
C PHE A 72 -14.09 9.60 25.29
N TYR A 73 -12.96 8.89 25.33
CA TYR A 73 -12.91 7.51 25.87
C TYR A 73 -12.57 7.45 27.37
N VAL A 74 -12.19 8.57 27.98
CA VAL A 74 -11.86 8.62 29.42
C VAL A 74 -13.05 8.27 30.32
N ASP A 75 -14.28 8.55 29.85
CA ASP A 75 -15.53 8.21 30.56
C ASP A 75 -16.17 6.91 30.08
N ALA A 76 -15.50 6.16 29.18
CA ALA A 76 -16.01 4.88 28.70
C ALA A 76 -15.88 3.80 29.79
N PRO A 77 -16.86 2.90 29.95
CA PRO A 77 -16.77 1.85 30.96
C PRO A 77 -15.61 0.88 30.65
N ASP A 78 -14.78 0.64 31.64
CA ASP A 78 -13.67 -0.35 31.59
C ASP A 78 -14.22 -1.77 31.45
N LEU A 79 -14.48 -2.21 30.24
CA LEU A 79 -15.04 -3.54 29.96
C LEU A 79 -14.06 -4.69 30.22
N TRP A 80 -12.76 -4.40 30.18
CA TRP A 80 -11.69 -5.43 30.22
C TRP A 80 -10.68 -5.20 31.34
N GLY A 81 -10.86 -4.19 32.20
CA GLY A 81 -9.91 -3.83 33.26
C GLY A 81 -8.56 -3.30 32.71
N ILE A 82 -8.56 -2.76 31.50
CA ILE A 82 -7.40 -2.18 30.82
C ILE A 82 -7.51 -0.66 30.95
N SER A 83 -6.43 0.02 31.33
CA SER A 83 -6.43 1.48 31.41
C SER A 83 -6.59 2.14 30.03
N ASP A 84 -7.22 3.33 29.97
CA ASP A 84 -7.43 4.10 28.72
C ASP A 84 -6.13 4.28 27.92
N SER A 85 -5.00 4.44 28.62
CA SER A 85 -3.69 4.56 27.99
C SER A 85 -3.22 3.26 27.35
N GLU A 86 -3.51 2.12 27.94
CA GLU A 86 -3.18 0.79 27.41
C GLU A 86 -4.07 0.45 26.22
N ASP A 87 -5.37 0.73 26.34
CA ASP A 87 -6.32 0.56 25.23
C ASP A 87 -5.91 1.39 24.01
N GLN A 88 -5.55 2.66 24.19
CA GLN A 88 -5.04 3.51 23.13
C GLN A 88 -3.77 2.93 22.48
N LYS A 89 -2.83 2.40 23.26
CA LYS A 89 -1.61 1.77 22.74
C LYS A 89 -1.92 0.51 21.94
N ILE A 90 -2.84 -0.33 22.41
CA ILE A 90 -3.28 -1.54 21.71
C ILE A 90 -3.95 -1.15 20.39
N ALA A 91 -4.83 -0.17 20.39
CA ALA A 91 -5.47 0.34 19.18
C ALA A 91 -4.43 0.87 18.16
N GLY A 92 -3.43 1.62 18.63
CA GLY A 92 -2.33 2.09 17.81
C GLY A 92 -1.50 0.94 17.21
N LEU A 93 -1.19 -0.08 18.00
CA LEU A 93 -0.46 -1.28 17.54
C LEU A 93 -1.27 -2.07 16.51
N LEU A 94 -2.56 -2.27 16.73
CA LEU A 94 -3.45 -2.97 15.80
C LEU A 94 -3.57 -2.22 14.45
N MET A 95 -3.56 -0.90 14.48
CA MET A 95 -3.56 -0.10 13.26
C MET A 95 -2.20 -0.16 12.56
N TRP A 96 -1.10 -0.11 13.32
CA TRP A 96 0.25 0.02 12.80
C TRP A 96 0.79 -1.30 12.24
N ILE A 97 0.74 -2.39 13.03
CA ILE A 97 1.40 -3.65 12.70
C ILE A 97 0.71 -4.37 11.52
N PRO A 98 -0.57 -4.75 11.57
CA PRO A 98 -1.22 -5.46 10.47
C PRO A 98 -1.25 -4.64 9.18
N GLY A 99 -1.48 -3.33 9.30
CA GLY A 99 -1.47 -2.44 8.16
C GLY A 99 -0.12 -2.43 7.43
N ASN A 100 1.00 -2.39 8.15
CA ASN A 100 2.32 -2.41 7.55
C ASN A 100 2.62 -3.74 6.85
N PHE A 101 2.16 -4.87 7.36
CA PHE A 101 2.30 -6.17 6.68
C PHE A 101 1.60 -6.21 5.32
N VAL A 102 0.39 -5.64 5.22
CA VAL A 102 -0.33 -5.54 3.94
C VAL A 102 0.47 -4.71 2.93
N PHE A 103 0.99 -3.56 3.35
CA PHE A 103 1.79 -2.70 2.48
C PHE A 103 3.12 -3.33 2.09
N LEU A 104 3.80 -4.00 3.02
CA LEU A 104 5.03 -4.73 2.75
C LEU A 104 4.78 -5.85 1.74
N GLY A 105 3.69 -6.60 1.88
CA GLY A 105 3.28 -7.62 0.91
C GLY A 105 3.04 -7.04 -0.48
N ALA A 106 2.31 -5.92 -0.58
CA ALA A 106 2.09 -5.24 -1.85
C ALA A 106 3.40 -4.74 -2.48
N LEU A 107 4.29 -4.15 -1.68
CA LEU A 107 5.60 -3.69 -2.13
C LEU A 107 6.46 -4.86 -2.64
N THR A 108 6.45 -5.99 -1.94
CA THR A 108 7.15 -7.22 -2.32
C THR A 108 6.65 -7.75 -3.66
N VAL A 109 5.33 -7.84 -3.85
CA VAL A 109 4.74 -8.28 -5.13
C VAL A 109 5.11 -7.34 -6.27
N LEU A 110 5.06 -6.02 -6.05
CA LEU A 110 5.45 -5.03 -7.07
C LEU A 110 6.94 -5.15 -7.42
N PHE A 111 7.78 -5.38 -6.42
CA PHE A 111 9.22 -5.56 -6.62
C PHE A 111 9.52 -6.79 -7.49
N PHE A 112 8.93 -7.95 -7.19
CA PHE A 112 9.14 -9.14 -8.00
C PHE A 112 8.60 -9.00 -9.43
N LYS A 113 7.45 -8.37 -9.62
CA LYS A 113 6.91 -8.08 -10.96
C LYS A 113 7.79 -7.11 -11.75
N TRP A 114 8.38 -6.16 -11.09
CA TRP A 114 9.35 -5.26 -11.71
C TRP A 114 10.61 -6.02 -12.10
N TYR A 115 11.15 -6.84 -11.20
CA TYR A 115 12.36 -7.63 -11.42
C TYR A 115 12.21 -8.61 -12.59
N GLU A 116 11.11 -9.39 -12.64
CA GLU A 116 10.79 -10.30 -13.75
C GLU A 116 10.71 -9.56 -15.10
N LYS A 117 10.11 -8.38 -15.10
CA LYS A 117 10.02 -7.56 -16.32
C LYS A 117 11.39 -7.08 -16.81
N GLU A 118 12.27 -6.71 -15.91
CA GLU A 118 13.60 -6.26 -16.21
C GLU A 118 14.47 -7.39 -16.76
N GLU A 119 14.45 -8.57 -16.12
CA GLU A 119 15.13 -9.77 -16.61
C GLU A 119 14.60 -10.23 -17.98
N GLY A 120 13.30 -10.23 -18.19
CA GLY A 120 12.69 -10.56 -19.49
C GLY A 120 13.12 -9.58 -20.60
N SER A 121 13.39 -8.33 -20.25
CA SER A 121 13.91 -7.33 -21.19
C SER A 121 15.38 -7.57 -21.56
N LEU A 122 16.18 -8.08 -20.63
CA LEU A 122 17.59 -8.40 -20.83
C LEU A 122 17.80 -9.73 -21.59
N SER A 123 16.85 -10.65 -21.46
CA SER A 123 16.88 -11.97 -22.08
C SER A 123 16.19 -12.03 -23.46
N GLY A 124 15.84 -10.90 -24.05
CA GLY A 124 15.21 -10.79 -25.37
C GLY A 124 16.06 -11.43 -26.48
N PRO A 125 15.44 -12.00 -27.55
CA PRO A 125 16.13 -12.75 -28.59
C PRO A 125 16.93 -11.81 -29.49
N GLY A 126 18.15 -11.54 -29.14
CA GLY A 126 19.02 -10.68 -29.93
C GLY A 126 20.49 -10.93 -29.67
N THR A 127 21.00 -11.89 -30.31
CA THR A 127 22.32 -12.00 -30.97
C THR A 127 22.73 -13.47 -31.00
N GLY A 128 22.00 -14.25 -31.79
CA GLY A 128 22.66 -15.43 -32.39
C GLY A 128 23.86 -14.90 -33.23
N PRO A 129 25.04 -15.54 -33.14
CA PRO A 129 26.16 -15.11 -33.95
C PRO A 129 25.74 -15.22 -35.42
N THR A 130 25.75 -14.10 -36.13
CA THR A 130 25.66 -14.06 -37.60
C THR A 130 26.77 -14.90 -38.16
N GLY A 131 26.42 -16.16 -38.46
CA GLY A 131 27.33 -17.04 -39.23
C GLY A 131 27.76 -16.37 -40.52
N PRO A 132 28.98 -16.62 -40.96
CA PRO A 132 29.54 -15.92 -42.14
C PRO A 132 28.66 -16.24 -43.35
N ARG A 133 28.12 -15.21 -43.99
CA ARG A 133 27.45 -15.28 -45.29
C ARG A 133 28.42 -15.94 -46.29
N GLY A 134 28.11 -17.19 -46.63
CA GLY A 134 28.77 -17.89 -47.70
C GLY A 134 28.72 -17.07 -48.98
N ARG A 135 29.88 -16.60 -49.39
CA ARG A 135 30.18 -15.95 -50.65
C ARG A 135 29.89 -16.99 -51.74
N LYS A 136 28.71 -16.97 -52.36
CA LYS A 136 28.50 -17.69 -53.62
C LYS A 136 29.31 -16.97 -54.67
N GLY A 137 30.44 -17.63 -55.05
CA GLY A 137 31.21 -17.27 -56.20
C GLY A 137 30.36 -17.39 -57.46
N GLY A 138 30.37 -16.38 -58.28
CA GLY A 138 29.96 -16.49 -59.65
C GLY A 138 30.99 -17.29 -60.41
N ASN A 139 30.54 -18.12 -61.27
CA ASN A 139 31.25 -18.55 -62.45
C ASN A 139 30.28 -18.55 -63.61
N ASP A 140 30.77 -17.82 -64.62
CA ASP A 140 30.55 -17.93 -66.08
C ASP A 140 29.14 -17.78 -66.58
#